data_8d56a75b44a5f98273caf101ef276878
#
_entry.id   8d56a75b44a5f98273caf101ef276878
#
_cell.length_a   1.000
_cell.length_b   1.000
_cell.length_c   1.000
_cell.angle_alpha   90.00
_cell.angle_beta   90.00
_cell.angle_gamma   90.00
#
_symmetry.space_group_name_H-M   'P 1'
#
loop_
_entity.id
_entity.type
_entity.pdbx_description
1 polymer ?
#
loop_
_entity_poly.entity_id
_entity_poly.type
_entity_poly.pdbx_seq_one_letter_code
_entity_poly.pdbx_strand_id
1 'polypeptide(L)'
;METSISARRRETYYLSILVLLNLLIKIIPAAILELGNDEVYYWTYALFPDWSHFDHPPMVGLLIQLFTFNLHLHGEFFIRLGALILSSASIFILFYLVKRVYSSRAAWFAVIMFISSFYFNIISGLFMLPDTPQVFFVVLALYFLLPSVTSPNPGRKEISNFILFGFFTGLAFLSKYHSLFLWAGAGLYILIKNRIWLKKPGFYLSIIVTLILMIPVFYWNYKNNFISFTFHENRVGLFHSHINPVSFSQFNFGEMFYQNPVLFVLFIIATIRILIKKKPDINQADILLLITGIPLIVIFTLFSLFHTTLPHWTGPAFICFIIITAEYLANMYNLKRKAVIRILSLALILFVAVLVTGTLQIETGFISIGKNQKYDHTGKNDFTLDMYGWKQAREGFEDYLSREGISKGSLKNTVIISDNWFPAAHIDYYIAYPLGIRLIALGNIERIHKYYWIDRRRGLKKTDRIFYITDSRNFHSPDQFRSCFSSIIPADTIVINRNKKPVKYIYIYKMNDFSCDSIPNSPHVFF
;
A
#
# COMPACT_ATOMS: atom_id res chain seq x y z
N MET A 1 35.34 -11.23 25.24
CA MET A 1 34.22 -11.93 24.58
C MET A 1 32.91 -11.76 25.36
N GLU A 2 32.86 -11.90 26.68
CA GLU A 2 31.66 -11.70 27.53
C GLU A 2 31.09 -10.29 27.48
N THR A 3 31.93 -9.23 27.47
CA THR A 3 31.47 -7.84 27.37
C THR A 3 30.75 -7.52 26.05
N SER A 4 31.14 -8.15 24.96
CA SER A 4 30.51 -7.95 23.65
C SER A 4 29.15 -8.69 23.54
N ILE A 5 29.01 -9.84 24.19
CA ILE A 5 27.76 -10.61 24.24
C ILE A 5 26.73 -9.87 25.12
N SER A 6 27.15 -9.32 26.27
CA SER A 6 26.26 -8.54 27.14
C SER A 6 25.79 -7.25 26.46
N ALA A 7 26.68 -6.54 25.75
CA ALA A 7 26.33 -5.34 24.99
C ALA A 7 25.33 -5.64 23.86
N ARG A 8 25.51 -6.74 23.12
CA ARG A 8 24.59 -7.17 22.05
C ARG A 8 23.21 -7.55 22.60
N ARG A 9 23.15 -8.26 23.74
CA ARG A 9 21.88 -8.60 24.40
C ARG A 9 21.14 -7.35 24.85
N ARG A 10 21.85 -6.37 25.40
CA ARG A 10 21.29 -5.10 25.85
C ARG A 10 20.72 -4.27 24.69
N GLU A 11 21.40 -4.19 23.56
CA GLU A 11 20.88 -3.51 22.36
C GLU A 11 19.61 -4.19 21.85
N THR A 12 19.60 -5.52 21.71
CA THR A 12 18.42 -6.26 21.27
C THR A 12 17.24 -6.04 22.23
N TYR A 13 17.48 -6.01 23.54
CA TYR A 13 16.45 -5.74 24.54
C TYR A 13 15.82 -4.35 24.36
N TYR A 14 16.63 -3.29 24.24
CA TYR A 14 16.07 -1.94 24.01
C TYR A 14 15.39 -1.81 22.65
N LEU A 15 15.90 -2.46 21.61
CA LEU A 15 15.25 -2.49 20.31
C LEU A 15 13.88 -3.17 20.40
N SER A 16 13.78 -4.29 21.12
CA SER A 16 12.50 -4.98 21.35
C SER A 16 11.49 -4.11 22.10
N ILE A 17 11.94 -3.35 23.11
CA ILE A 17 11.07 -2.40 23.82
C ILE A 17 10.57 -1.31 22.85
N LEU A 18 11.46 -0.72 22.05
CA LEU A 18 11.07 0.32 21.09
C LEU A 18 10.07 -0.20 20.04
N VAL A 19 10.31 -1.40 19.52
CA VAL A 19 9.40 -2.06 18.56
C VAL A 19 8.05 -2.36 19.22
N LEU A 20 8.04 -2.84 20.46
CA LEU A 20 6.80 -3.08 21.20
C LEU A 20 6.02 -1.79 21.44
N LEU A 21 6.68 -0.70 21.85
CA LEU A 21 6.03 0.60 22.04
C LEU A 21 5.45 1.13 20.71
N ASN A 22 6.20 1.00 19.62
CA ASN A 22 5.71 1.38 18.28
C ASN A 22 4.52 0.52 17.84
N LEU A 23 4.53 -0.77 18.16
CA LEU A 23 3.42 -1.68 17.89
C LEU A 23 2.18 -1.29 18.70
N LEU A 24 2.32 -1.05 20.01
CA LEU A 24 1.21 -0.68 20.89
C LEU A 24 0.49 0.59 20.44
N ILE A 25 1.22 1.61 19.97
CA ILE A 25 0.63 2.84 19.44
C ILE A 25 -0.22 2.55 18.18
N LYS A 26 0.17 1.59 17.35
CA LYS A 26 -0.54 1.23 16.11
C LYS A 26 -1.71 0.27 16.32
N ILE A 27 -1.72 -0.52 17.38
CA ILE A 27 -2.80 -1.48 17.66
C ILE A 27 -4.15 -0.78 17.77
N ILE A 28 -4.20 0.39 18.43
CA ILE A 28 -5.45 1.12 18.61
C ILE A 28 -6.07 1.50 17.26
N PRO A 29 -5.43 2.31 16.38
CA PRO A 29 -6.00 2.64 15.09
C PRO A 29 -6.23 1.41 14.20
N ALA A 30 -5.39 0.36 14.31
CA ALA A 30 -5.59 -0.88 13.55
C ALA A 30 -6.90 -1.60 13.91
N ALA A 31 -7.35 -1.48 15.17
CA ALA A 31 -8.54 -2.17 15.67
C ALA A 31 -9.83 -1.35 15.53
N ILE A 32 -9.75 -0.01 15.69
CA ILE A 32 -10.96 0.82 15.74
C ILE A 32 -11.37 1.36 14.37
N LEU A 33 -10.40 1.73 13.51
CA LEU A 33 -10.69 2.31 12.21
C LEU A 33 -11.25 1.27 11.24
N GLU A 34 -12.34 1.58 10.56
CA GLU A 34 -12.82 0.80 9.42
C GLU A 34 -11.73 0.73 8.33
N LEU A 35 -11.79 -0.26 7.44
CA LEU A 35 -10.81 -0.41 6.36
C LEU A 35 -10.93 0.73 5.35
N GLY A 36 -9.80 1.20 4.83
CA GLY A 36 -9.75 2.16 3.75
C GLY A 36 -10.08 1.53 2.38
N ASN A 37 -10.29 2.39 1.36
CA ASN A 37 -10.68 1.98 0.02
C ASN A 37 -9.78 0.89 -0.55
N ASP A 38 -8.47 1.08 -0.46
CA ASP A 38 -7.48 0.13 -0.98
C ASP A 38 -7.44 -1.15 -0.14
N GLU A 39 -7.61 -1.08 1.19
CA GLU A 39 -7.58 -2.26 2.06
C GLU A 39 -8.75 -3.22 1.75
N VAL A 40 -9.99 -2.69 1.63
CA VAL A 40 -11.15 -3.52 1.24
C VAL A 40 -11.02 -4.06 -0.18
N TYR A 41 -10.37 -3.32 -1.08
CA TYR A 41 -10.11 -3.80 -2.42
C TYR A 41 -9.08 -4.94 -2.42
N TYR A 42 -7.96 -4.81 -1.68
CA TYR A 42 -6.98 -5.90 -1.57
C TYR A 42 -7.48 -7.10 -0.74
N TRP A 43 -8.47 -6.91 0.13
CA TRP A 43 -9.18 -8.05 0.71
C TRP A 43 -9.83 -8.94 -0.37
N THR A 44 -10.31 -8.36 -1.47
CA THR A 44 -10.83 -9.17 -2.59
C THR A 44 -9.77 -10.05 -3.25
N TYR A 45 -8.46 -9.71 -3.13
CA TYR A 45 -7.37 -10.55 -3.60
C TYR A 45 -7.21 -11.81 -2.75
N ALA A 46 -7.47 -11.69 -1.45
CA ALA A 46 -7.51 -12.83 -0.54
C ALA A 46 -8.78 -13.68 -0.75
N LEU A 47 -9.92 -13.04 -0.98
CA LEU A 47 -11.19 -13.74 -1.22
C LEU A 47 -11.19 -14.50 -2.54
N PHE A 48 -10.56 -13.95 -3.57
CA PHE A 48 -10.42 -14.55 -4.91
C PHE A 48 -8.95 -14.55 -5.33
N PRO A 49 -8.13 -15.45 -4.76
CA PRO A 49 -6.69 -15.51 -5.08
C PRO A 49 -6.46 -15.90 -6.53
N ASP A 50 -5.38 -15.34 -7.09
CA ASP A 50 -4.93 -15.65 -8.45
C ASP A 50 -3.42 -15.44 -8.56
N TRP A 51 -2.79 -15.85 -9.66
CA TRP A 51 -1.36 -15.71 -9.92
C TRP A 51 -0.88 -14.26 -10.04
N SER A 52 -1.76 -13.36 -10.46
CA SER A 52 -1.64 -11.90 -10.41
C SER A 52 -3.04 -11.29 -10.46
N HIS A 53 -3.13 -9.96 -10.43
CA HIS A 53 -4.40 -9.24 -10.49
C HIS A 53 -4.29 -8.06 -11.45
N PHE A 54 -5.40 -7.35 -11.64
CA PHE A 54 -5.51 -6.27 -12.61
C PHE A 54 -4.42 -5.20 -12.49
N ASP A 55 -4.21 -4.68 -11.29
CA ASP A 55 -3.35 -3.52 -11.02
C ASP A 55 -2.12 -3.83 -10.15
N HIS A 56 -2.11 -4.93 -9.39
CA HIS A 56 -0.98 -5.31 -8.54
C HIS A 56 -0.73 -6.82 -8.56
N PRO A 57 0.53 -7.24 -8.28
CA PRO A 57 0.89 -8.65 -8.07
C PRO A 57 0.21 -9.26 -6.83
N PRO A 58 0.29 -10.59 -6.61
CA PRO A 58 -0.57 -11.30 -5.66
C PRO A 58 -0.18 -11.18 -4.19
N MET A 59 0.99 -10.68 -3.83
CA MET A 59 1.57 -10.81 -2.49
C MET A 59 0.70 -10.26 -1.38
N VAL A 60 0.04 -9.11 -1.59
CA VAL A 60 -0.83 -8.50 -0.57
C VAL A 60 -2.00 -9.42 -0.22
N GLY A 61 -2.66 -10.03 -1.22
CA GLY A 61 -3.75 -10.99 -1.00
C GLY A 61 -3.30 -12.25 -0.29
N LEU A 62 -2.14 -12.81 -0.67
CA LEU A 62 -1.54 -13.98 -0.02
C LEU A 62 -1.21 -13.72 1.45
N LEU A 63 -0.72 -12.53 1.78
CA LEU A 63 -0.45 -12.17 3.17
C LEU A 63 -1.73 -11.94 3.97
N ILE A 64 -2.75 -11.33 3.38
CA ILE A 64 -4.07 -11.24 4.03
C ILE A 64 -4.58 -12.66 4.32
N GLN A 65 -4.54 -13.61 3.37
CA GLN A 65 -4.91 -15.00 3.63
C GLN A 65 -4.10 -15.62 4.78
N LEU A 66 -2.79 -15.44 4.78
CA LEU A 66 -1.91 -15.99 5.80
C LEU A 66 -2.27 -15.49 7.20
N PHE A 67 -2.37 -14.17 7.39
CA PHE A 67 -2.58 -13.56 8.71
C PHE A 67 -4.03 -13.60 9.18
N THR A 68 -4.98 -13.86 8.29
CA THR A 68 -6.39 -14.07 8.62
C THR A 68 -6.77 -15.56 8.70
N PHE A 69 -5.80 -16.47 8.57
CA PHE A 69 -6.06 -17.91 8.45
C PHE A 69 -7.10 -18.20 7.37
N ASN A 70 -6.82 -17.74 6.15
CA ASN A 70 -7.71 -17.87 4.99
C ASN A 70 -9.10 -17.27 5.23
N LEU A 71 -9.14 -16.04 5.76
CA LEU A 71 -10.33 -15.24 6.06
C LEU A 71 -11.25 -15.80 7.16
N HIS A 72 -10.80 -16.78 7.96
CA HIS A 72 -11.53 -17.20 9.14
C HIS A 72 -11.57 -16.10 10.22
N LEU A 73 -10.50 -15.28 10.30
CA LEU A 73 -10.43 -14.09 11.13
C LEU A 73 -10.52 -12.85 10.22
N HIS A 74 -11.73 -12.30 10.06
CA HIS A 74 -11.99 -11.26 9.06
C HIS A 74 -12.34 -9.87 9.63
N GLY A 75 -11.94 -9.57 10.86
CA GLY A 75 -12.04 -8.20 11.39
C GLY A 75 -10.92 -7.31 10.88
N GLU A 76 -11.10 -5.99 10.93
CA GLU A 76 -10.14 -4.98 10.45
C GLU A 76 -8.74 -5.16 11.03
N PHE A 77 -8.67 -5.47 12.33
CA PHE A 77 -7.40 -5.77 13.01
C PHE A 77 -6.65 -6.93 12.37
N PHE A 78 -7.35 -8.02 12.04
CA PHE A 78 -6.71 -9.21 11.46
C PHE A 78 -6.26 -8.98 10.01
N ILE A 79 -7.00 -8.19 9.24
CA ILE A 79 -6.56 -7.75 7.90
C ILE A 79 -5.23 -6.99 8.01
N ARG A 80 -5.08 -6.12 9.03
CA ARG A 80 -3.89 -5.29 9.28
C ARG A 80 -2.76 -6.00 10.02
N LEU A 81 -3.03 -7.19 10.59
CA LEU A 81 -2.05 -7.92 11.41
C LEU A 81 -0.74 -8.17 10.66
N GLY A 82 -0.83 -8.49 9.37
CA GLY A 82 0.33 -8.65 8.49
C GLY A 82 1.20 -7.39 8.41
N ALA A 83 0.58 -6.21 8.30
CA ALA A 83 1.29 -4.94 8.25
C ALA A 83 2.03 -4.65 9.57
N LEU A 84 1.37 -4.87 10.70
CA LEU A 84 1.96 -4.69 12.02
C LEU A 84 3.18 -5.59 12.25
N ILE A 85 3.08 -6.86 11.86
CA ILE A 85 4.17 -7.85 12.02
C ILE A 85 5.32 -7.55 11.07
N LEU A 86 5.06 -7.34 9.77
CA LEU A 86 6.10 -7.11 8.78
C LEU A 86 6.84 -5.77 9.02
N SER A 87 6.12 -4.73 9.41
CA SER A 87 6.72 -3.45 9.81
C SER A 87 7.63 -3.62 11.03
N SER A 88 7.19 -4.36 12.05
CA SER A 88 8.00 -4.65 13.24
C SER A 88 9.26 -5.44 12.88
N ALA A 89 9.15 -6.45 12.03
CA ALA A 89 10.29 -7.21 11.53
C ALA A 89 11.26 -6.35 10.70
N SER A 90 10.72 -5.44 9.87
CA SER A 90 11.53 -4.50 9.08
C SER A 90 12.42 -3.62 9.95
N ILE A 91 11.95 -3.18 11.13
CA ILE A 91 12.73 -2.39 12.08
C ILE A 91 13.94 -3.20 12.59
N PHE A 92 13.75 -4.46 12.95
CA PHE A 92 14.87 -5.32 13.38
C PHE A 92 15.90 -5.51 12.26
N ILE A 93 15.43 -5.83 11.05
CA ILE A 93 16.31 -6.08 9.91
C ILE A 93 17.09 -4.80 9.55
N LEU A 94 16.42 -3.65 9.51
CA LEU A 94 17.04 -2.35 9.24
C LEU A 94 18.10 -2.00 10.31
N PHE A 95 17.82 -2.24 11.59
CA PHE A 95 18.80 -2.05 12.66
C PHE A 95 20.08 -2.84 12.41
N TYR A 96 19.95 -4.15 12.17
CA TYR A 96 21.11 -5.00 11.95
C TYR A 96 21.82 -4.73 10.62
N LEU A 97 21.09 -4.33 9.58
CA LEU A 97 21.67 -3.87 8.31
C LEU A 97 22.57 -2.66 8.55
N VAL A 98 22.01 -1.59 9.13
CA VAL A 98 22.74 -0.33 9.32
C VAL A 98 23.90 -0.49 10.32
N LYS A 99 23.71 -1.28 11.37
CA LYS A 99 24.78 -1.62 12.31
C LYS A 99 25.94 -2.35 11.64
N ARG A 100 25.65 -3.24 10.68
CA ARG A 100 26.67 -4.00 9.94
C ARG A 100 27.43 -3.15 8.93
N VAL A 101 26.75 -2.17 8.31
CA VAL A 101 27.33 -1.33 7.26
C VAL A 101 28.09 -0.14 7.85
N TYR A 102 27.61 0.43 8.96
CA TYR A 102 28.17 1.62 9.58
C TYR A 102 28.46 1.40 11.07
N SER A 103 27.46 1.66 11.93
CA SER A 103 27.64 1.60 13.40
C SER A 103 26.33 1.36 14.14
N SER A 104 26.41 0.95 15.41
CA SER A 104 25.23 0.84 16.29
C SER A 104 24.50 2.18 16.46
N ARG A 105 25.24 3.31 16.51
CA ARG A 105 24.62 4.64 16.63
C ARG A 105 23.82 4.99 15.38
N ALA A 106 24.38 4.78 14.20
CA ALA A 106 23.67 4.94 12.93
C ALA A 106 22.42 4.05 12.87
N ALA A 107 22.52 2.80 13.34
CA ALA A 107 21.39 1.88 13.37
C ALA A 107 20.22 2.41 14.23
N TRP A 108 20.48 2.99 15.40
CA TRP A 108 19.45 3.62 16.22
C TRP A 108 18.79 4.81 15.52
N PHE A 109 19.57 5.64 14.84
CA PHE A 109 19.02 6.78 14.10
C PHE A 109 18.19 6.32 12.89
N ALA A 110 18.62 5.27 12.18
CA ALA A 110 17.84 4.69 11.09
C ALA A 110 16.48 4.17 11.59
N VAL A 111 16.45 3.45 12.71
CA VAL A 111 15.20 2.95 13.32
C VAL A 111 14.28 4.10 13.72
N ILE A 112 14.79 5.13 14.38
CA ILE A 112 13.98 6.30 14.78
C ILE A 112 13.40 7.00 13.55
N MET A 113 14.21 7.21 12.49
CA MET A 113 13.72 7.81 11.24
C MET A 113 12.67 6.91 10.55
N PHE A 114 12.88 5.60 10.50
CA PHE A 114 11.90 4.66 9.93
C PHE A 114 10.55 4.72 10.68
N ILE A 115 10.58 4.71 12.02
CA ILE A 115 9.38 4.85 12.85
C ILE A 115 8.72 6.22 12.67
N SER A 116 9.49 7.29 12.46
CA SER A 116 8.96 8.64 12.31
C SER A 116 8.45 8.97 10.89
N SER A 117 8.72 8.13 9.89
CA SER A 117 8.21 8.32 8.53
C SER A 117 6.73 7.89 8.45
N PHE A 118 5.89 8.75 7.88
CA PHE A 118 4.47 8.43 7.69
C PHE A 118 4.30 7.29 6.69
N TYR A 119 5.13 7.27 5.64
CA TYR A 119 5.11 6.18 4.67
C TYR A 119 5.44 4.83 5.31
N PHE A 120 6.57 4.72 6.03
CA PHE A 120 7.01 3.42 6.57
C PHE A 120 6.20 2.96 7.77
N ASN A 121 5.64 3.87 8.56
CA ASN A 121 4.98 3.49 9.79
C ASN A 121 3.44 3.57 9.74
N ILE A 122 2.86 4.36 8.81
CA ILE A 122 1.40 4.41 8.59
C ILE A 122 1.05 3.64 7.32
N ILE A 123 1.51 4.10 6.13
CA ILE A 123 1.08 3.53 4.85
C ILE A 123 1.49 2.06 4.72
N SER A 124 2.76 1.74 4.92
CA SER A 124 3.24 0.35 4.82
C SER A 124 3.32 -0.39 6.15
N GLY A 125 3.07 0.30 7.27
CA GLY A 125 3.28 -0.27 8.61
C GLY A 125 2.02 -0.41 9.46
N LEU A 126 0.91 0.23 9.09
CA LEU A 126 -0.39 0.13 9.75
C LEU A 126 -1.42 -0.46 8.78
N PHE A 127 -1.53 0.09 7.57
CA PHE A 127 -2.48 -0.36 6.57
C PHE A 127 -1.93 -1.56 5.77
N MET A 128 -2.81 -2.50 5.40
CA MET A 128 -2.43 -3.66 4.62
C MET A 128 -2.54 -3.36 3.13
N LEU A 129 -1.47 -2.82 2.57
CA LEU A 129 -1.32 -2.40 1.17
C LEU A 129 -0.19 -3.19 0.48
N PRO A 130 -0.07 -3.18 -0.85
CA PRO A 130 1.07 -3.77 -1.56
C PRO A 130 2.42 -3.20 -1.12
N ASP A 131 2.44 -1.96 -0.60
CA ASP A 131 3.61 -1.31 0.01
C ASP A 131 4.14 -2.06 1.23
N THR A 132 3.27 -2.68 2.01
CA THR A 132 3.62 -3.43 3.22
C THR A 132 4.63 -4.56 2.95
N PRO A 133 4.29 -5.58 2.14
CA PRO A 133 5.26 -6.61 1.80
C PRO A 133 6.43 -6.07 0.95
N GLN A 134 6.20 -5.08 0.12
CA GLN A 134 7.27 -4.47 -0.68
C GLN A 134 8.37 -3.90 0.21
N VAL A 135 8.04 -3.05 1.18
CA VAL A 135 9.02 -2.45 2.11
C VAL A 135 9.78 -3.54 2.87
N PHE A 136 9.08 -4.53 3.40
CA PHE A 136 9.70 -5.65 4.12
C PHE A 136 10.73 -6.39 3.26
N PHE A 137 10.35 -6.78 2.05
CA PHE A 137 11.26 -7.51 1.15
C PHE A 137 12.37 -6.63 0.59
N VAL A 138 12.14 -5.33 0.39
CA VAL A 138 13.20 -4.38 -0.01
C VAL A 138 14.24 -4.23 1.10
N VAL A 139 13.84 -4.13 2.37
CA VAL A 139 14.78 -4.08 3.50
C VAL A 139 15.61 -5.37 3.58
N LEU A 140 14.98 -6.54 3.39
CA LEU A 140 15.68 -7.83 3.31
C LEU A 140 16.63 -7.90 2.11
N ALA A 141 16.19 -7.47 0.95
CA ALA A 141 17.03 -7.44 -0.25
C ALA A 141 18.28 -6.57 -0.02
N LEU A 142 18.14 -5.38 0.54
CA LEU A 142 19.26 -4.51 0.89
C LEU A 142 20.16 -5.09 1.98
N TYR A 143 19.60 -5.84 2.94
CA TYR A 143 20.36 -6.52 3.98
C TYR A 143 21.37 -7.52 3.40
N PHE A 144 21.00 -8.20 2.32
CA PHE A 144 21.86 -9.16 1.63
C PHE A 144 22.71 -8.52 0.53
N LEU A 145 22.20 -7.48 -0.14
CA LEU A 145 22.89 -6.79 -1.24
C LEU A 145 24.11 -6.02 -0.76
N LEU A 146 23.92 -5.10 0.21
CA LEU A 146 24.93 -4.11 0.61
C LEU A 146 26.28 -4.75 0.97
N PRO A 147 26.36 -5.69 1.92
CA PRO A 147 27.64 -6.28 2.30
C PRO A 147 28.24 -7.19 1.25
N SER A 148 27.46 -7.64 0.28
CA SER A 148 27.91 -8.59 -0.74
C SER A 148 28.48 -7.87 -1.94
N VAL A 149 27.71 -6.96 -2.55
CA VAL A 149 28.11 -6.32 -3.81
C VAL A 149 29.22 -5.29 -3.61
N THR A 150 29.39 -4.76 -2.41
CA THR A 150 30.50 -3.85 -2.06
C THR A 150 31.80 -4.58 -1.72
N SER A 151 31.78 -5.91 -1.56
CA SER A 151 32.98 -6.71 -1.30
C SER A 151 33.89 -6.73 -2.55
N PRO A 152 35.18 -6.39 -2.42
CA PRO A 152 36.10 -6.41 -3.55
C PRO A 152 36.43 -7.84 -4.02
N ASN A 153 36.37 -8.82 -3.12
CA ASN A 153 36.65 -10.23 -3.38
C ASN A 153 35.51 -11.11 -2.87
N PRO A 154 34.40 -11.26 -3.64
CA PRO A 154 33.25 -12.03 -3.19
C PRO A 154 33.59 -13.54 -3.13
N GLY A 155 33.47 -14.10 -1.90
CA GLY A 155 33.58 -15.52 -1.61
C GLY A 155 32.23 -16.23 -1.59
N ARG A 156 32.17 -17.45 -1.04
CA ARG A 156 30.94 -18.26 -0.99
C ARG A 156 29.80 -17.55 -0.24
N LYS A 157 30.12 -16.86 0.85
CA LYS A 157 29.12 -16.13 1.66
C LYS A 157 28.49 -14.97 0.90
N GLU A 158 29.31 -14.18 0.21
CA GLU A 158 28.85 -13.05 -0.61
C GLU A 158 28.00 -13.53 -1.78
N ILE A 159 28.40 -14.66 -2.41
CA ILE A 159 27.63 -15.30 -3.48
C ILE A 159 26.27 -15.78 -2.97
N SER A 160 26.21 -16.47 -1.81
CA SER A 160 24.96 -16.92 -1.21
C SER A 160 24.06 -15.73 -0.84
N ASN A 161 24.61 -14.69 -0.25
CA ASN A 161 23.85 -13.47 0.07
C ASN A 161 23.31 -12.79 -1.19
N PHE A 162 24.08 -12.80 -2.29
CA PHE A 162 23.62 -12.19 -3.55
C PHE A 162 22.47 -12.99 -4.18
N ILE A 163 22.46 -14.32 -4.03
CA ILE A 163 21.31 -15.15 -4.44
C ILE A 163 20.08 -14.84 -3.59
N LEU A 164 20.25 -14.65 -2.27
CA LEU A 164 19.16 -14.22 -1.38
C LEU A 164 18.65 -12.80 -1.72
N PHE A 165 19.54 -11.90 -2.16
CA PHE A 165 19.12 -10.61 -2.72
C PHE A 165 18.15 -10.79 -3.89
N GLY A 166 18.48 -11.66 -4.86
CA GLY A 166 17.59 -11.95 -5.98
C GLY A 166 16.26 -12.56 -5.56
N PHE A 167 16.29 -13.48 -4.59
CA PHE A 167 15.07 -14.06 -4.02
C PHE A 167 14.15 -13.00 -3.39
N PHE A 168 14.69 -12.16 -2.51
CA PHE A 168 13.87 -11.11 -1.87
C PHE A 168 13.45 -10.00 -2.82
N THR A 169 14.24 -9.70 -3.86
CA THR A 169 13.82 -8.78 -4.93
C THR A 169 12.67 -9.37 -5.75
N GLY A 170 12.66 -10.67 -6.01
CA GLY A 170 11.54 -11.36 -6.63
C GLY A 170 10.27 -11.31 -5.78
N LEU A 171 10.36 -11.52 -4.46
CA LEU A 171 9.23 -11.36 -3.54
C LEU A 171 8.74 -9.90 -3.45
N ALA A 172 9.66 -8.93 -3.48
CA ALA A 172 9.31 -7.52 -3.55
C ALA A 172 8.60 -7.18 -4.87
N PHE A 173 9.00 -7.78 -6.00
CA PHE A 173 8.30 -7.66 -7.28
C PHE A 173 6.88 -8.25 -7.22
N LEU A 174 6.70 -9.41 -6.58
CA LEU A 174 5.37 -9.99 -6.34
C LEU A 174 4.49 -9.11 -5.44
N SER A 175 5.05 -8.08 -4.82
CA SER A 175 4.33 -7.07 -4.06
C SER A 175 3.99 -5.84 -4.92
N LYS A 176 4.99 -5.29 -5.63
CA LYS A 176 4.85 -4.15 -6.55
C LYS A 176 5.92 -4.20 -7.66
N TYR A 177 5.51 -3.99 -8.90
CA TYR A 177 6.36 -4.10 -10.11
C TYR A 177 7.64 -3.26 -10.06
N HIS A 178 7.58 -2.04 -9.58
CA HIS A 178 8.73 -1.13 -9.54
C HIS A 178 9.85 -1.54 -8.57
N SER A 179 9.67 -2.61 -7.77
CA SER A 179 10.73 -3.17 -6.92
C SER A 179 11.97 -3.63 -7.72
N LEU A 180 11.84 -3.77 -9.04
CA LEU A 180 12.99 -4.02 -9.94
C LEU A 180 14.02 -2.89 -9.93
N PHE A 181 13.73 -1.70 -9.35
CA PHE A 181 14.72 -0.65 -9.15
C PHE A 181 15.94 -1.14 -8.36
N LEU A 182 15.78 -2.14 -7.50
CA LEU A 182 16.88 -2.79 -6.78
C LEU A 182 17.87 -3.44 -7.74
N TRP A 183 17.37 -4.13 -8.78
CA TRP A 183 18.21 -4.71 -9.82
C TRP A 183 18.86 -3.65 -10.70
N ALA A 184 18.14 -2.57 -11.03
CA ALA A 184 18.72 -1.45 -11.77
C ALA A 184 19.89 -0.83 -10.98
N GLY A 185 19.70 -0.58 -9.68
CA GLY A 185 20.76 -0.06 -8.81
C GLY A 185 21.94 -1.01 -8.65
N ALA A 186 21.68 -2.29 -8.33
CA ALA A 186 22.73 -3.31 -8.17
C ALA A 186 23.51 -3.53 -9.48
N GLY A 187 22.82 -3.66 -10.62
CA GLY A 187 23.44 -3.85 -11.93
C GLY A 187 24.31 -2.66 -12.34
N LEU A 188 23.79 -1.44 -12.17
CA LEU A 188 24.55 -0.23 -12.48
C LEU A 188 25.81 -0.09 -11.59
N TYR A 189 25.67 -0.39 -10.28
CA TYR A 189 26.82 -0.41 -9.38
C TYR A 189 27.87 -1.45 -9.80
N ILE A 190 27.45 -2.67 -10.15
CA ILE A 190 28.35 -3.74 -10.63
C ILE A 190 29.10 -3.29 -11.87
N LEU A 191 28.40 -2.71 -12.85
CA LEU A 191 29.01 -2.26 -14.10
C LEU A 191 30.05 -1.15 -13.90
N ILE A 192 29.79 -0.23 -12.95
CA ILE A 192 30.66 0.94 -12.74
C ILE A 192 31.76 0.65 -11.73
N LYS A 193 31.48 -0.10 -10.64
CA LYS A 193 32.35 -0.20 -9.46
C LYS A 193 32.92 -1.59 -9.18
N ASN A 194 32.20 -2.67 -9.51
CA ASN A 194 32.60 -4.01 -9.09
C ASN A 194 32.31 -5.09 -10.14
N ARG A 195 32.92 -4.94 -11.32
CA ARG A 195 32.75 -5.85 -12.49
C ARG A 195 33.13 -7.30 -12.23
N ILE A 196 33.82 -7.61 -11.11
CA ILE A 196 34.17 -8.99 -10.76
C ILE A 196 32.90 -9.87 -10.59
N TRP A 197 31.78 -9.29 -10.23
CA TRP A 197 30.51 -10.00 -10.12
C TRP A 197 30.02 -10.58 -11.44
N LEU A 198 30.34 -9.98 -12.59
CA LEU A 198 30.00 -10.50 -13.91
C LEU A 198 30.68 -11.85 -14.20
N LYS A 199 31.76 -12.19 -13.46
CA LYS A 199 32.45 -13.46 -13.55
C LYS A 199 32.00 -14.49 -12.51
N LYS A 200 31.09 -14.13 -11.60
CA LYS A 200 30.63 -15.00 -10.52
C LYS A 200 29.29 -15.67 -10.86
N PRO A 201 29.13 -16.99 -10.67
CA PRO A 201 27.90 -17.71 -10.97
C PRO A 201 26.73 -17.19 -10.13
N GLY A 202 26.98 -16.68 -8.92
CA GLY A 202 25.95 -16.12 -8.04
C GLY A 202 25.21 -14.93 -8.64
N PHE A 203 25.83 -14.16 -9.53
CA PHE A 203 25.17 -13.07 -10.24
C PHE A 203 24.03 -13.61 -11.13
N TYR A 204 24.34 -14.60 -11.96
CA TYR A 204 23.39 -15.21 -12.89
C TYR A 204 22.31 -16.02 -12.15
N LEU A 205 22.70 -16.79 -11.13
CA LEU A 205 21.75 -17.53 -10.30
C LEU A 205 20.76 -16.60 -9.59
N SER A 206 21.21 -15.45 -9.12
CA SER A 206 20.36 -14.44 -8.49
C SER A 206 19.32 -13.89 -9.47
N ILE A 207 19.71 -13.61 -10.73
CA ILE A 207 18.78 -13.19 -11.79
C ILE A 207 17.77 -14.31 -12.06
N ILE A 208 18.24 -15.55 -12.23
CA ILE A 208 17.36 -16.70 -12.49
C ILE A 208 16.33 -16.87 -11.38
N VAL A 209 16.74 -16.80 -10.12
CA VAL A 209 15.82 -16.90 -8.96
C VAL A 209 14.76 -15.79 -9.00
N THR A 210 15.17 -14.55 -9.30
CA THR A 210 14.22 -13.45 -9.45
C THR A 210 13.23 -13.73 -10.58
N LEU A 211 13.71 -14.15 -11.76
CA LEU A 211 12.87 -14.44 -12.93
C LEU A 211 11.88 -15.57 -12.66
N ILE A 212 12.30 -16.62 -11.96
CA ILE A 212 11.39 -17.73 -11.57
C ILE A 212 10.23 -17.20 -10.72
N LEU A 213 10.52 -16.32 -9.75
CA LEU A 213 9.48 -15.73 -8.91
C LEU A 213 8.54 -14.79 -9.70
N MET A 214 8.99 -14.24 -10.82
CA MET A 214 8.16 -13.39 -11.68
C MET A 214 7.23 -14.19 -12.61
N ILE A 215 7.49 -15.48 -12.85
CA ILE A 215 6.71 -16.33 -13.78
C ILE A 215 5.21 -16.26 -13.54
N PRO A 216 4.67 -16.36 -12.29
CA PRO A 216 3.23 -16.32 -12.06
C PRO A 216 2.56 -15.07 -12.62
N VAL A 217 3.20 -13.91 -12.43
CA VAL A 217 2.70 -12.61 -12.90
C VAL A 217 2.68 -12.54 -14.43
N PHE A 218 3.77 -12.96 -15.08
CA PHE A 218 3.84 -12.97 -16.55
C PHE A 218 2.85 -13.97 -17.16
N TYR A 219 2.70 -15.15 -16.56
CA TYR A 219 1.74 -16.16 -17.00
C TYR A 219 0.30 -15.65 -16.93
N TRP A 220 -0.07 -15.01 -15.81
CA TRP A 220 -1.38 -14.41 -15.64
C TRP A 220 -1.63 -13.30 -16.67
N ASN A 221 -0.66 -12.40 -16.87
CA ASN A 221 -0.76 -11.32 -17.84
C ASN A 221 -0.87 -11.87 -19.28
N TYR A 222 -0.10 -12.89 -19.63
CA TYR A 222 -0.22 -13.56 -20.94
C TYR A 222 -1.64 -14.07 -21.17
N LYS A 223 -2.26 -14.73 -20.18
CA LYS A 223 -3.65 -15.21 -20.26
C LYS A 223 -4.69 -14.09 -20.33
N ASN A 224 -4.37 -12.91 -19.85
CA ASN A 224 -5.25 -11.75 -19.79
C ASN A 224 -4.83 -10.62 -20.73
N ASN A 225 -4.17 -10.95 -21.87
CA ASN A 225 -3.77 -9.99 -22.91
C ASN A 225 -2.93 -8.83 -22.38
N PHE A 226 -2.06 -9.08 -21.41
CA PHE A 226 -1.16 -8.10 -20.79
C PHE A 226 -1.87 -6.88 -20.20
N ILE A 227 -3.11 -7.04 -19.77
CA ILE A 227 -3.99 -5.95 -19.31
C ILE A 227 -3.36 -5.11 -18.18
N SER A 228 -2.63 -5.73 -17.23
CA SER A 228 -1.98 -4.98 -16.16
C SER A 228 -0.92 -4.01 -16.71
N PHE A 229 -0.12 -4.46 -17.68
CA PHE A 229 0.92 -3.62 -18.27
C PHE A 229 0.33 -2.49 -19.11
N THR A 230 -0.70 -2.80 -19.92
CA THR A 230 -1.42 -1.77 -20.69
C THR A 230 -2.09 -0.72 -19.80
N PHE A 231 -2.70 -1.17 -18.68
CA PHE A 231 -3.29 -0.25 -17.70
C PHE A 231 -2.25 0.69 -17.07
N HIS A 232 -1.08 0.16 -16.71
CA HIS A 232 0.00 1.00 -16.16
C HIS A 232 0.64 1.89 -17.23
N GLU A 233 0.80 1.40 -18.46
CA GLU A 233 1.30 2.20 -19.58
C GLU A 233 0.41 3.40 -19.85
N ASN A 234 -0.92 3.22 -19.90
CA ASN A 234 -1.89 4.31 -20.09
C ASN A 234 -1.80 5.37 -18.96
N ARG A 235 -1.43 4.95 -17.74
CA ARG A 235 -1.24 5.88 -16.60
C ARG A 235 0.08 6.65 -16.65
N VAL A 236 1.07 6.18 -17.39
CA VAL A 236 2.44 6.71 -17.40
C VAL A 236 2.86 7.22 -18.79
N GLY A 237 2.05 7.01 -19.83
CA GLY A 237 2.35 7.31 -21.24
C GLY A 237 2.90 8.72 -21.47
N LEU A 238 4.18 8.81 -21.87
CA LEU A 238 4.92 10.08 -22.00
C LEU A 238 4.63 10.84 -23.30
N PHE A 239 4.08 10.16 -24.32
CA PHE A 239 4.15 10.64 -25.70
C PHE A 239 3.00 11.58 -26.14
N HIS A 240 1.97 11.80 -25.31
CA HIS A 240 0.79 12.60 -25.70
C HIS A 240 0.29 13.55 -24.60
N SER A 241 1.15 13.96 -23.66
CA SER A 241 0.73 14.68 -22.45
C SER A 241 1.28 16.10 -22.43
N HIS A 242 0.43 17.05 -22.05
CA HIS A 242 0.86 18.42 -21.73
C HIS A 242 1.47 18.45 -20.32
N ILE A 243 2.41 19.40 -20.11
CA ILE A 243 2.99 19.64 -18.79
C ILE A 243 1.87 20.02 -17.82
N ASN A 244 1.81 19.31 -16.69
CA ASN A 244 0.84 19.52 -15.62
C ASN A 244 1.54 19.98 -14.31
N PRO A 245 1.73 21.31 -14.11
CA PRO A 245 2.40 21.84 -12.92
C PRO A 245 1.69 21.49 -11.61
N VAL A 246 0.36 21.30 -11.65
CA VAL A 246 -0.45 20.94 -10.47
C VAL A 246 -0.10 19.54 -10.03
N SER A 247 -0.08 18.56 -10.94
CA SER A 247 0.32 17.19 -10.63
C SER A 247 1.75 17.12 -10.09
N PHE A 248 2.68 17.85 -10.71
CA PHE A 248 4.07 17.96 -10.25
C PHE A 248 4.17 18.50 -8.81
N SER A 249 3.45 19.59 -8.52
CA SER A 249 3.43 20.18 -7.18
C SER A 249 2.81 19.23 -6.16
N GLN A 250 1.67 18.64 -6.47
CA GLN A 250 0.99 17.67 -5.60
C GLN A 250 1.87 16.47 -5.29
N PHE A 251 2.60 15.95 -6.28
CA PHE A 251 3.52 14.85 -6.10
C PHE A 251 4.66 15.20 -5.15
N ASN A 252 5.38 16.30 -5.39
CA ASN A 252 6.55 16.67 -4.59
C ASN A 252 6.18 17.08 -3.14
N PHE A 253 5.09 17.84 -2.96
CA PHE A 253 4.59 18.15 -1.61
C PHE A 253 4.07 16.90 -0.90
N GLY A 254 3.37 16.03 -1.63
CA GLY A 254 2.92 14.75 -1.11
C GLY A 254 4.08 13.85 -0.69
N GLU A 255 5.13 13.73 -1.50
CA GLU A 255 6.34 12.97 -1.18
C GLU A 255 7.01 13.49 0.09
N MET A 256 7.20 14.82 0.20
CA MET A 256 7.71 15.46 1.40
C MET A 256 6.86 15.11 2.63
N PHE A 257 5.53 15.16 2.51
CA PHE A 257 4.62 14.84 3.60
C PHE A 257 4.70 13.36 3.97
N TYR A 258 4.62 12.44 3.00
CA TYR A 258 4.67 10.99 3.27
C TYR A 258 5.96 10.57 3.98
N GLN A 259 7.09 11.22 3.68
CA GLN A 259 8.37 10.91 4.34
C GLN A 259 8.56 11.60 5.71
N ASN A 260 7.62 12.40 6.17
CA ASN A 260 7.76 13.36 7.26
C ASN A 260 8.64 14.55 6.84
N PRO A 261 8.12 15.79 6.84
CA PRO A 261 8.85 16.96 6.32
C PRO A 261 10.23 17.17 6.95
N VAL A 262 10.38 16.87 8.25
CA VAL A 262 11.67 16.96 8.96
C VAL A 262 12.69 15.98 8.39
N LEU A 263 12.27 14.76 8.13
CA LEU A 263 13.13 13.72 7.57
C LEU A 263 13.46 14.00 6.10
N PHE A 264 12.50 14.48 5.32
CA PHE A 264 12.71 14.80 3.92
C PHE A 264 13.80 15.83 3.72
N VAL A 265 13.79 16.90 4.52
CA VAL A 265 14.87 17.91 4.52
C VAL A 265 16.21 17.30 4.92
N LEU A 266 16.24 16.40 5.91
CA LEU A 266 17.48 15.70 6.29
C LEU A 266 17.99 14.79 5.17
N PHE A 267 17.14 14.11 4.44
CA PHE A 267 17.52 13.26 3.31
C PHE A 267 18.22 14.09 2.22
N ILE A 268 17.67 15.26 1.89
CA ILE A 268 18.29 16.19 0.93
C ILE A 268 19.66 16.65 1.44
N ILE A 269 19.75 17.11 2.70
CA ILE A 269 21.03 17.59 3.28
C ILE A 269 22.08 16.48 3.29
N ALA A 270 21.73 15.26 3.73
CA ALA A 270 22.66 14.13 3.76
C ALA A 270 23.14 13.75 2.36
N THR A 271 22.22 13.71 1.37
CA THR A 271 22.54 13.41 -0.03
C THR A 271 23.51 14.45 -0.60
N ILE A 272 23.21 15.75 -0.45
CA ILE A 272 24.10 16.82 -0.93
C ILE A 272 25.49 16.70 -0.26
N ARG A 273 25.54 16.42 1.04
CA ARG A 273 26.81 16.26 1.76
C ARG A 273 27.66 15.13 1.22
N ILE A 274 27.07 14.01 0.78
CA ILE A 274 27.82 12.92 0.13
C ILE A 274 28.28 13.35 -1.25
N LEU A 275 27.45 13.99 -2.04
CA LEU A 275 27.77 14.39 -3.42
C LEU A 275 28.93 15.41 -3.50
N ILE A 276 29.10 16.24 -2.47
CA ILE A 276 30.21 17.20 -2.40
C ILE A 276 31.50 16.66 -1.76
N LYS A 277 31.48 15.42 -1.20
CA LYS A 277 32.69 14.76 -0.69
C LYS A 277 33.66 14.45 -1.83
N LYS A 278 34.97 14.56 -1.54
CA LYS A 278 36.01 14.09 -2.48
C LYS A 278 35.99 12.56 -2.62
N LYS A 279 36.29 12.06 -3.80
CA LYS A 279 36.16 10.64 -4.15
C LYS A 279 36.73 9.61 -3.17
N PRO A 280 37.94 9.72 -2.58
CA PRO A 280 38.43 8.66 -1.70
C PRO A 280 37.62 8.52 -0.40
N ASP A 281 36.88 9.56 0.01
CA ASP A 281 36.19 9.61 1.29
C ASP A 281 34.73 9.11 1.25
N ILE A 282 34.25 8.71 0.06
CA ILE A 282 32.87 8.22 -0.09
C ILE A 282 32.82 6.70 0.13
N ASN A 283 32.01 6.29 1.10
CA ASN A 283 31.77 4.86 1.35
C ASN A 283 31.09 4.19 0.12
N GLN A 284 31.55 2.99 -0.23
CA GLN A 284 30.98 2.22 -1.34
C GLN A 284 29.47 1.91 -1.13
N ALA A 285 29.05 1.75 0.13
CA ALA A 285 27.64 1.57 0.46
C ALA A 285 26.82 2.83 0.12
N ASP A 286 27.35 4.05 0.40
CA ASP A 286 26.67 5.31 0.04
C ASP A 286 26.46 5.43 -1.47
N ILE A 287 27.49 5.05 -2.26
CA ILE A 287 27.43 5.08 -3.73
C ILE A 287 26.33 4.12 -4.22
N LEU A 288 26.30 2.89 -3.71
CA LEU A 288 25.30 1.91 -4.08
C LEU A 288 23.88 2.39 -3.73
N LEU A 289 23.70 2.91 -2.52
CA LEU A 289 22.40 3.42 -2.05
C LEU A 289 21.91 4.59 -2.90
N LEU A 290 22.79 5.54 -3.26
CA LEU A 290 22.43 6.66 -4.15
C LEU A 290 22.07 6.18 -5.56
N ILE A 291 22.86 5.27 -6.13
CA ILE A 291 22.60 4.68 -7.46
C ILE A 291 21.28 3.89 -7.46
N THR A 292 20.91 3.29 -6.33
CA THR A 292 19.66 2.54 -6.20
C THR A 292 18.46 3.46 -5.97
N GLY A 293 18.56 4.44 -5.08
CA GLY A 293 17.42 5.26 -4.66
C GLY A 293 17.09 6.43 -5.60
N ILE A 294 18.11 7.18 -6.07
CA ILE A 294 17.89 8.39 -6.88
C ILE A 294 17.11 8.12 -8.17
N PRO A 295 17.44 7.09 -8.98
CA PRO A 295 16.76 6.89 -10.26
C PRO A 295 15.25 6.70 -10.12
N LEU A 296 14.79 5.98 -9.09
CA LEU A 296 13.35 5.77 -8.87
C LEU A 296 12.64 7.09 -8.57
N ILE A 297 13.21 7.93 -7.70
CA ILE A 297 12.63 9.23 -7.38
C ILE A 297 12.61 10.12 -8.62
N VAL A 298 13.72 10.21 -9.35
CA VAL A 298 13.81 11.04 -10.57
C VAL A 298 12.79 10.62 -11.62
N ILE A 299 12.65 9.31 -11.88
CA ILE A 299 11.70 8.79 -12.86
C ILE A 299 10.26 9.20 -12.50
N PHE A 300 9.83 8.98 -11.25
CA PHE A 300 8.45 9.34 -10.87
C PHE A 300 8.24 10.85 -10.73
N THR A 301 9.26 11.62 -10.36
CA THR A 301 9.22 13.08 -10.40
C THR A 301 9.04 13.59 -11.85
N LEU A 302 9.73 13.00 -12.82
CA LEU A 302 9.55 13.32 -14.22
C LEU A 302 8.16 12.90 -14.73
N PHE A 303 7.66 11.73 -14.34
CA PHE A 303 6.30 11.31 -14.69
C PHE A 303 5.24 12.26 -14.13
N SER A 304 5.44 12.78 -12.93
CA SER A 304 4.51 13.73 -12.29
C SER A 304 4.39 15.07 -13.03
N LEU A 305 5.33 15.40 -13.92
CA LEU A 305 5.21 16.56 -14.82
C LEU A 305 4.10 16.39 -15.87
N PHE A 306 3.71 15.17 -16.19
CA PHE A 306 2.77 14.87 -17.27
C PHE A 306 1.50 14.19 -16.77
N HIS A 307 1.59 13.36 -15.72
CA HIS A 307 0.50 12.54 -15.23
C HIS A 307 0.32 12.64 -13.72
N THR A 308 -0.89 12.37 -13.25
CA THR A 308 -1.18 12.24 -11.82
C THR A 308 -0.43 11.04 -11.27
N THR A 309 0.64 11.30 -10.53
CA THR A 309 1.52 10.31 -9.94
C THR A 309 1.31 10.31 -8.42
N LEU A 310 1.18 9.12 -7.83
CA LEU A 310 0.95 9.02 -6.39
C LEU A 310 2.28 9.12 -5.62
N PRO A 311 2.38 10.00 -4.61
CA PRO A 311 3.65 10.29 -3.91
C PRO A 311 4.28 9.07 -3.21
N HIS A 312 3.49 8.08 -2.80
CA HIS A 312 4.00 6.88 -2.14
C HIS A 312 4.70 5.88 -3.08
N TRP A 313 4.62 6.08 -4.41
CA TRP A 313 5.29 5.16 -5.35
C TRP A 313 6.81 5.17 -5.25
N THR A 314 7.39 6.28 -4.82
CA THR A 314 8.84 6.40 -4.56
C THR A 314 9.24 5.90 -3.17
N GLY A 315 8.27 5.62 -2.31
CA GLY A 315 8.47 5.28 -0.90
C GLY A 315 9.60 4.28 -0.63
N PRO A 316 9.68 3.12 -1.31
CA PRO A 316 10.74 2.13 -1.06
C PRO A 316 12.16 2.64 -1.31
N ALA A 317 12.35 3.61 -2.21
CA ALA A 317 13.66 4.22 -2.44
C ALA A 317 14.17 4.98 -1.22
N PHE A 318 13.26 5.53 -0.41
CA PHE A 318 13.63 6.28 0.79
C PHE A 318 14.28 5.43 1.89
N ILE A 319 14.19 4.11 1.83
CA ILE A 319 14.99 3.22 2.68
C ILE A 319 16.49 3.51 2.48
N CYS A 320 16.91 3.71 1.23
CA CYS A 320 18.30 4.06 0.91
C CYS A 320 18.71 5.39 1.58
N PHE A 321 17.82 6.38 1.56
CA PHE A 321 18.10 7.69 2.16
C PHE A 321 18.06 7.67 3.68
N ILE A 322 17.21 6.83 4.31
CA ILE A 322 17.27 6.58 5.76
C ILE A 322 18.64 6.04 6.15
N ILE A 323 19.15 5.04 5.43
CA ILE A 323 20.43 4.41 5.73
C ILE A 323 21.58 5.41 5.61
N ILE A 324 21.61 6.19 4.53
CA ILE A 324 22.60 7.26 4.28
C ILE A 324 22.55 8.34 5.37
N THR A 325 21.34 8.81 5.67
CA THR A 325 21.12 9.90 6.65
C THR A 325 21.45 9.44 8.05
N ALA A 326 21.27 8.17 8.38
CA ALA A 326 21.64 7.61 9.67
C ALA A 326 23.14 7.73 9.95
N GLU A 327 23.97 7.44 8.95
CA GLU A 327 25.43 7.63 9.07
C GLU A 327 25.80 9.11 9.17
N TYR A 328 25.17 9.98 8.34
CA TYR A 328 25.36 11.42 8.44
C TYR A 328 25.04 11.94 9.85
N LEU A 329 23.91 11.54 10.43
CA LEU A 329 23.51 11.92 11.79
C LEU A 329 24.43 11.33 12.85
N ALA A 330 24.95 10.12 12.69
CA ALA A 330 25.90 9.50 13.61
C ALA A 330 27.21 10.31 13.69
N ASN A 331 27.70 10.80 12.56
CA ASN A 331 28.86 11.67 12.48
C ASN A 331 28.57 13.06 13.07
N MET A 332 27.41 13.65 12.73
CA MET A 332 26.98 14.93 13.27
C MET A 332 26.76 14.90 14.80
N TYR A 333 26.32 13.77 15.34
CA TYR A 333 26.08 13.60 16.78
C TYR A 333 27.33 13.83 17.63
N ASN A 334 28.51 13.45 17.14
CA ASN A 334 29.78 13.70 17.83
C ASN A 334 30.09 15.20 18.02
N LEU A 335 29.61 16.04 17.11
CA LEU A 335 29.83 17.49 17.11
C LEU A 335 28.66 18.30 17.69
N LYS A 336 27.43 17.85 17.40
CA LYS A 336 26.17 18.59 17.66
C LYS A 336 25.10 17.71 18.27
N ARG A 337 25.41 16.98 19.36
CA ARG A 337 24.52 16.01 20.03
C ARG A 337 23.11 16.54 20.27
N LYS A 338 22.98 17.75 20.86
CA LYS A 338 21.68 18.36 21.18
C LYS A 338 20.83 18.61 19.92
N ALA A 339 21.46 19.01 18.82
CA ALA A 339 20.76 19.25 17.56
C ALA A 339 20.18 17.96 16.97
N VAL A 340 20.97 16.87 16.92
CA VAL A 340 20.50 15.56 16.42
C VAL A 340 19.33 15.06 17.24
N ILE A 341 19.42 15.12 18.58
CA ILE A 341 18.33 14.68 19.46
C ILE A 341 17.06 15.51 19.20
N ARG A 342 17.17 16.86 19.11
CA ARG A 342 16.01 17.73 18.88
C ARG A 342 15.33 17.42 17.53
N ILE A 343 16.11 17.23 16.46
CA ILE A 343 15.58 16.94 15.13
C ILE A 343 14.82 15.61 15.11
N LEU A 344 15.42 14.54 15.66
CA LEU A 344 14.78 13.23 15.70
C LEU A 344 13.56 13.22 16.64
N SER A 345 13.62 13.94 17.77
CA SER A 345 12.45 14.11 18.64
C SER A 345 11.32 14.87 17.95
N LEU A 346 11.63 15.92 17.18
CA LEU A 346 10.63 16.67 16.42
C LEU A 346 9.94 15.77 15.37
N ALA A 347 10.72 14.96 14.63
CA ALA A 347 10.17 14.02 13.66
C ALA A 347 9.25 12.98 14.32
N LEU A 348 9.64 12.46 15.48
CA LEU A 348 8.84 11.47 16.22
C LEU A 348 7.56 12.10 16.80
N ILE A 349 7.65 13.29 17.37
CA ILE A 349 6.49 14.04 17.88
C ILE A 349 5.51 14.32 16.75
N LEU A 350 5.99 14.76 15.59
CA LEU A 350 5.16 15.02 14.42
C LEU A 350 4.46 13.73 13.93
N PHE A 351 5.16 12.60 13.92
CA PHE A 351 4.57 11.31 13.59
C PHE A 351 3.43 10.95 14.56
N VAL A 352 3.68 11.01 15.87
CA VAL A 352 2.66 10.70 16.88
C VAL A 352 1.47 11.66 16.77
N ALA A 353 1.73 12.94 16.58
CA ALA A 353 0.67 13.95 16.39
C ALA A 353 -0.20 13.62 15.17
N VAL A 354 0.39 13.29 14.02
CA VAL A 354 -0.36 12.93 12.79
C VAL A 354 -1.15 11.64 12.99
N LEU A 355 -0.57 10.61 13.60
CA LEU A 355 -1.29 9.36 13.85
C LEU A 355 -2.49 9.56 14.78
N VAL A 356 -2.29 10.28 15.90
CA VAL A 356 -3.35 10.54 16.88
C VAL A 356 -4.43 11.44 16.30
N THR A 357 -4.04 12.59 15.73
CA THR A 357 -5.02 13.54 15.17
C THR A 357 -5.75 12.97 13.95
N GLY A 358 -5.07 12.19 13.11
CA GLY A 358 -5.68 11.49 11.98
C GLY A 358 -6.72 10.47 12.45
N THR A 359 -6.37 9.65 13.44
CA THR A 359 -7.31 8.68 14.04
C THR A 359 -8.52 9.37 14.66
N LEU A 360 -8.30 10.42 15.45
CA LEU A 360 -9.38 11.20 16.06
C LEU A 360 -10.25 11.89 14.99
N GLN A 361 -9.65 12.41 13.92
CA GLN A 361 -10.39 13.05 12.83
C GLN A 361 -11.29 12.05 12.10
N ILE A 362 -10.82 10.84 11.83
CA ILE A 362 -11.64 9.79 11.19
C ILE A 362 -12.85 9.47 12.09
N GLU A 363 -12.62 9.22 13.37
CA GLU A 363 -13.67 8.81 14.31
C GLU A 363 -14.63 9.95 14.66
N THR A 364 -14.13 11.16 14.89
CA THR A 364 -14.94 12.25 15.45
C THR A 364 -15.29 13.34 14.45
N GLY A 365 -14.51 13.51 13.37
CA GLY A 365 -14.73 14.62 12.42
C GLY A 365 -14.64 16.00 13.08
N PHE A 366 -13.71 16.18 14.05
CA PHE A 366 -13.61 17.44 14.80
C PHE A 366 -13.21 18.62 13.90
N ILE A 367 -12.49 18.37 12.80
CA ILE A 367 -12.29 19.35 11.72
C ILE A 367 -13.37 19.10 10.67
N SER A 368 -14.17 20.10 10.38
CA SER A 368 -15.20 20.00 9.33
C SER A 368 -14.56 20.18 7.95
N ILE A 369 -14.46 19.09 7.20
CA ILE A 369 -13.94 19.06 5.82
C ILE A 369 -15.14 19.06 4.86
N GLY A 370 -15.13 19.90 3.82
CA GLY A 370 -16.13 19.85 2.74
C GLY A 370 -17.51 20.40 3.08
N LYS A 371 -17.63 21.42 3.94
CA LYS A 371 -18.90 22.14 4.20
C LYS A 371 -19.47 22.76 2.91
N ASN A 372 -20.80 22.71 2.77
CA ASN A 372 -21.62 23.32 1.69
C ASN A 372 -21.75 22.51 0.39
N GLN A 373 -21.93 21.20 0.47
CA GLN A 373 -22.23 20.38 -0.70
C GLN A 373 -23.75 20.12 -0.81
N LYS A 374 -24.24 19.98 -2.06
CA LYS A 374 -25.61 19.53 -2.32
C LYS A 374 -25.84 18.15 -1.70
N TYR A 375 -27.08 17.80 -1.42
CA TYR A 375 -27.47 16.56 -0.76
C TYR A 375 -26.83 15.30 -1.40
N ASP A 376 -26.83 15.22 -2.72
CA ASP A 376 -26.28 14.14 -3.55
C ASP A 376 -24.73 14.09 -3.63
N HIS A 377 -24.07 15.04 -2.97
CA HIS A 377 -22.60 15.11 -2.88
C HIS A 377 -22.11 15.28 -1.44
N THR A 378 -22.97 15.00 -0.46
CA THR A 378 -22.60 15.12 0.97
C THR A 378 -21.40 14.23 1.28
N GLY A 379 -20.37 14.81 1.87
CA GLY A 379 -19.14 14.14 2.26
C GLY A 379 -18.11 13.93 1.12
N LYS A 380 -18.38 14.37 -0.11
CA LYS A 380 -17.51 14.12 -1.29
C LYS A 380 -16.05 14.54 -1.08
N ASN A 381 -15.80 15.66 -0.41
CA ASN A 381 -14.45 16.18 -0.18
C ASN A 381 -13.84 15.76 1.18
N ASP A 382 -14.58 15.00 2.00
CA ASP A 382 -14.05 14.47 3.25
C ASP A 382 -13.46 13.08 3.03
N PHE A 383 -12.15 13.02 2.77
CA PHE A 383 -11.41 11.77 2.56
C PHE A 383 -11.40 10.86 3.79
N THR A 384 -11.65 11.39 5.00
CA THR A 384 -11.70 10.58 6.22
C THR A 384 -12.92 9.66 6.28
N LEU A 385 -13.95 9.95 5.48
CA LEU A 385 -15.14 9.10 5.35
C LEU A 385 -14.90 7.84 4.50
N ASP A 386 -13.72 7.67 3.92
CA ASP A 386 -13.31 6.40 3.32
C ASP A 386 -13.27 5.29 4.37
N MET A 387 -12.84 5.65 5.59
CA MET A 387 -12.64 4.73 6.72
C MET A 387 -13.73 4.92 7.81
N TYR A 388 -14.95 5.37 7.44
CA TYR A 388 -15.99 5.65 8.42
C TYR A 388 -17.41 5.40 7.89
N GLY A 389 -18.21 4.75 8.73
CA GLY A 389 -19.66 4.62 8.57
C GLY A 389 -20.11 3.42 7.73
N TRP A 390 -19.23 2.51 7.36
CA TRP A 390 -19.60 1.30 6.61
C TRP A 390 -20.27 0.25 7.50
N LYS A 391 -19.93 0.18 8.79
CA LYS A 391 -20.66 -0.64 9.79
C LYS A 391 -22.08 -0.11 9.99
N GLN A 392 -22.25 1.23 10.09
CA GLN A 392 -23.58 1.85 10.14
C GLN A 392 -24.39 1.56 8.86
N ALA A 393 -23.72 1.56 7.69
CA ALA A 393 -24.37 1.21 6.43
C ALA A 393 -24.90 -0.25 6.44
N ARG A 394 -24.14 -1.18 7.01
CA ARG A 394 -24.60 -2.57 7.17
C ARG A 394 -25.82 -2.65 8.10
N GLU A 395 -25.73 -2.06 9.28
CA GLU A 395 -26.83 -2.04 10.26
C GLU A 395 -28.12 -1.47 9.64
N GLY A 396 -28.02 -0.33 8.95
CA GLY A 396 -29.14 0.27 8.26
C GLY A 396 -29.71 -0.59 7.13
N PHE A 397 -28.86 -1.35 6.41
CA PHE A 397 -29.31 -2.28 5.39
C PHE A 397 -30.01 -3.52 6.01
N GLU A 398 -29.50 -4.06 7.10
CA GLU A 398 -30.16 -5.13 7.86
C GLU A 398 -31.54 -4.69 8.39
N ASP A 399 -31.66 -3.48 8.90
CA ASP A 399 -32.92 -2.87 9.35
C ASP A 399 -33.91 -2.72 8.18
N TYR A 400 -33.43 -2.25 7.02
CA TYR A 400 -34.23 -2.18 5.80
C TYR A 400 -34.75 -3.55 5.39
N LEU A 401 -33.90 -4.58 5.32
CA LEU A 401 -34.32 -5.94 4.99
C LEU A 401 -35.35 -6.49 5.97
N SER A 402 -35.20 -6.20 7.26
CA SER A 402 -36.14 -6.61 8.31
C SER A 402 -37.51 -5.97 8.14
N ARG A 403 -37.57 -4.67 7.82
CA ARG A 403 -38.84 -3.94 7.53
C ARG A 403 -39.55 -4.45 6.30
N GLU A 404 -38.80 -4.90 5.30
CA GLU A 404 -39.33 -5.53 4.08
C GLU A 404 -39.72 -7.02 4.27
N GLY A 405 -39.56 -7.58 5.47
CA GLY A 405 -39.87 -8.99 5.75
C GLY A 405 -38.91 -9.98 5.07
N ILE A 406 -37.72 -9.54 4.67
CA ILE A 406 -36.72 -10.35 3.99
C ILE A 406 -35.88 -11.09 5.03
N SER A 407 -36.14 -12.38 5.21
CA SER A 407 -35.42 -13.20 6.17
C SER A 407 -33.99 -13.55 5.69
N LYS A 408 -33.07 -13.79 6.65
CA LYS A 408 -31.69 -14.21 6.33
C LYS A 408 -31.61 -15.43 5.41
N GLY A 409 -32.54 -16.39 5.56
CA GLY A 409 -32.58 -17.60 4.71
C GLY A 409 -32.91 -17.31 3.24
N SER A 410 -33.59 -16.20 2.94
CA SER A 410 -33.94 -15.79 1.57
C SER A 410 -32.89 -14.95 0.86
N LEU A 411 -31.78 -14.60 1.53
CA LEU A 411 -30.74 -13.75 0.97
C LEU A 411 -29.84 -14.45 -0.07
N LYS A 412 -29.88 -15.78 -0.13
CA LYS A 412 -29.05 -16.58 -1.06
C LYS A 412 -29.27 -16.21 -2.55
N ASN A 413 -30.49 -15.77 -2.89
CA ASN A 413 -30.86 -15.32 -4.24
C ASN A 413 -30.91 -13.79 -4.32
N THR A 414 -30.19 -13.10 -3.45
CA THR A 414 -30.09 -11.64 -3.49
C THR A 414 -28.74 -11.24 -4.06
N VAL A 415 -28.74 -10.19 -4.87
CA VAL A 415 -27.56 -9.59 -5.46
C VAL A 415 -27.55 -8.10 -5.15
N ILE A 416 -26.43 -7.59 -4.75
CA ILE A 416 -26.17 -6.14 -4.68
C ILE A 416 -25.36 -5.75 -5.91
N ILE A 417 -25.82 -4.73 -6.62
CA ILE A 417 -25.11 -4.12 -7.73
C ILE A 417 -24.47 -2.80 -7.25
N SER A 418 -23.23 -2.56 -7.69
CA SER A 418 -22.56 -1.28 -7.62
C SER A 418 -21.84 -1.01 -8.95
N ASP A 419 -21.32 0.20 -9.19
CA ASP A 419 -20.84 0.57 -10.53
C ASP A 419 -19.35 0.96 -10.60
N ASN A 420 -18.61 0.84 -9.52
CA ASN A 420 -17.18 1.11 -9.42
C ASN A 420 -16.50 0.12 -8.47
N TRP A 421 -15.19 -0.11 -8.64
CA TRP A 421 -14.42 -0.92 -7.68
C TRP A 421 -14.50 -0.36 -6.25
N PHE A 422 -14.66 0.93 -6.15
CA PHE A 422 -14.94 1.70 -4.96
C PHE A 422 -16.16 2.59 -5.26
N PRO A 423 -17.32 2.46 -4.59
CA PRO A 423 -17.55 1.83 -3.27
C PRO A 423 -17.84 0.31 -3.26
N ALA A 424 -17.85 -0.39 -4.40
CA ALA A 424 -18.20 -1.82 -4.45
C ALA A 424 -17.43 -2.67 -3.43
N ALA A 425 -16.12 -2.45 -3.27
CA ALA A 425 -15.31 -3.21 -2.32
C ALA A 425 -15.72 -2.99 -0.85
N HIS A 426 -16.13 -1.78 -0.47
CA HIS A 426 -16.69 -1.53 0.86
C HIS A 426 -18.05 -2.22 1.08
N ILE A 427 -18.94 -2.11 0.09
CA ILE A 427 -20.25 -2.76 0.14
C ILE A 427 -20.07 -4.29 0.20
N ASP A 428 -19.09 -4.83 -0.56
CA ASP A 428 -18.78 -6.26 -0.54
C ASP A 428 -18.28 -6.71 0.84
N TYR A 429 -17.29 -6.03 1.39
CA TYR A 429 -16.69 -6.39 2.67
C TYR A 429 -17.64 -6.19 3.87
N TYR A 430 -18.29 -5.02 3.95
CA TYR A 430 -19.08 -4.65 5.12
C TYR A 430 -20.53 -5.12 5.06
N ILE A 431 -21.14 -5.25 3.87
CA ILE A 431 -22.57 -5.57 3.71
C ILE A 431 -22.78 -6.94 3.09
N ALA A 432 -22.29 -7.15 1.86
CA ALA A 432 -22.64 -8.34 1.08
C ALA A 432 -22.04 -9.62 1.67
N TYR A 433 -20.73 -9.64 1.93
CA TYR A 433 -20.03 -10.82 2.45
C TYR A 433 -20.56 -11.29 3.81
N PRO A 434 -20.75 -10.44 4.84
CA PRO A 434 -21.30 -10.87 6.13
C PRO A 434 -22.75 -11.39 6.05
N LEU A 435 -23.53 -10.93 5.09
CA LEU A 435 -24.92 -11.35 4.88
C LEU A 435 -25.06 -12.54 3.91
N GLY A 436 -23.96 -13.02 3.35
CA GLY A 436 -23.98 -14.10 2.34
C GLY A 436 -24.64 -13.69 1.02
N ILE A 437 -24.64 -12.38 0.72
CA ILE A 437 -25.16 -11.80 -0.51
C ILE A 437 -24.03 -11.72 -1.55
N ARG A 438 -24.36 -11.89 -2.83
CA ARG A 438 -23.40 -11.66 -3.91
C ARG A 438 -23.38 -10.18 -4.29
N LEU A 439 -22.17 -9.63 -4.47
CA LEU A 439 -21.99 -8.29 -5.06
C LEU A 439 -21.50 -8.43 -6.49
N ILE A 440 -22.06 -7.67 -7.41
CA ILE A 440 -21.67 -7.52 -8.81
C ILE A 440 -21.35 -6.05 -9.07
N ALA A 441 -20.20 -5.78 -9.68
CA ALA A 441 -19.81 -4.42 -10.06
C ALA A 441 -20.00 -4.23 -11.57
N LEU A 442 -20.84 -3.26 -11.95
CA LEU A 442 -21.13 -2.98 -13.36
C LEU A 442 -20.26 -1.82 -13.87
N GLY A 443 -19.70 -1.98 -15.06
CA GLY A 443 -18.89 -0.98 -15.72
C GLY A 443 -17.79 -1.58 -16.60
N ASN A 444 -17.01 -0.71 -17.25
CA ASN A 444 -15.82 -1.15 -17.98
C ASN A 444 -14.71 -1.59 -16.98
N ILE A 445 -13.75 -2.35 -17.49
CA ILE A 445 -12.67 -2.93 -16.67
C ILE A 445 -11.86 -1.89 -15.90
N GLU A 446 -11.68 -0.69 -16.44
CA GLU A 446 -10.94 0.40 -15.80
C GLU A 446 -11.69 1.02 -14.60
N ARG A 447 -13.02 0.84 -14.54
CA ARG A 447 -13.85 1.31 -13.42
C ARG A 447 -14.05 0.24 -12.35
N ILE A 448 -14.16 -1.02 -12.75
CA ILE A 448 -14.47 -2.11 -11.81
C ILE A 448 -13.25 -2.94 -11.43
N HIS A 449 -12.13 -2.76 -12.11
CA HIS A 449 -10.85 -3.41 -11.82
C HIS A 449 -11.00 -4.94 -11.67
N LYS A 450 -10.57 -5.52 -10.54
CA LYS A 450 -10.63 -6.95 -10.27
C LYS A 450 -12.06 -7.52 -10.29
N TYR A 451 -13.09 -6.73 -10.06
CA TYR A 451 -14.48 -7.19 -10.12
C TYR A 451 -14.83 -7.78 -11.47
N TYR A 452 -14.18 -7.37 -12.56
CA TYR A 452 -14.31 -8.00 -13.87
C TYR A 452 -14.17 -9.54 -13.84
N TRP A 453 -13.22 -10.06 -13.04
CA TRP A 453 -13.01 -11.50 -12.86
C TRP A 453 -13.88 -12.10 -11.75
N ILE A 454 -14.18 -11.33 -10.71
CA ILE A 454 -15.05 -11.77 -9.59
C ILE A 454 -16.47 -12.01 -10.10
N ASP A 455 -16.99 -11.09 -10.88
CA ASP A 455 -18.37 -11.13 -11.39
C ASP A 455 -18.59 -12.32 -12.32
N ARG A 456 -17.59 -12.69 -13.12
CA ARG A 456 -17.61 -13.92 -13.92
C ARG A 456 -17.76 -15.19 -13.07
N ARG A 457 -17.27 -15.21 -11.85
CA ARG A 457 -17.40 -16.33 -10.91
C ARG A 457 -18.72 -16.29 -10.15
N ARG A 458 -19.23 -15.09 -9.85
CA ARG A 458 -20.46 -14.89 -9.08
C ARG A 458 -21.71 -15.07 -9.94
N GLY A 459 -21.71 -14.52 -11.15
CA GLY A 459 -22.84 -14.55 -12.08
C GLY A 459 -24.07 -13.78 -11.58
N LEU A 460 -24.96 -13.44 -12.50
CA LEU A 460 -26.26 -12.83 -12.23
C LEU A 460 -27.34 -13.72 -12.82
N LYS A 461 -28.46 -13.95 -12.11
CA LYS A 461 -29.57 -14.76 -12.57
C LYS A 461 -30.83 -13.93 -12.75
N LYS A 462 -31.66 -14.23 -13.75
CA LYS A 462 -32.96 -13.54 -13.98
C LYS A 462 -33.91 -13.64 -12.78
N THR A 463 -33.74 -14.64 -11.93
CA THR A 463 -34.55 -14.85 -10.72
C THR A 463 -33.99 -14.21 -9.47
N ASP A 464 -32.87 -13.50 -9.56
CA ASP A 464 -32.25 -12.85 -8.41
C ASP A 464 -33.08 -11.62 -7.96
N ARG A 465 -33.15 -11.42 -6.64
CA ARG A 465 -33.58 -10.13 -6.07
C ARG A 465 -32.43 -9.17 -6.16
N ILE A 466 -32.61 -8.02 -6.79
CA ILE A 466 -31.52 -7.12 -7.11
C ILE A 466 -31.71 -5.78 -6.39
N PHE A 467 -30.67 -5.38 -5.68
CA PHE A 467 -30.53 -4.02 -5.13
C PHE A 467 -29.34 -3.32 -5.80
N TYR A 468 -29.51 -2.05 -6.11
CA TYR A 468 -28.38 -1.18 -6.44
C TYR A 468 -28.06 -0.31 -5.23
N ILE A 469 -26.79 -0.30 -4.82
CA ILE A 469 -26.32 0.49 -3.66
C ILE A 469 -25.21 1.42 -4.12
N THR A 470 -25.36 2.70 -3.78
CA THR A 470 -24.37 3.76 -4.02
C THR A 470 -24.31 4.71 -2.83
N ASP A 471 -23.27 5.51 -2.73
CA ASP A 471 -23.13 6.50 -1.65
C ASP A 471 -23.16 7.95 -2.17
N SER A 472 -23.42 8.91 -1.29
CA SER A 472 -23.46 10.33 -1.64
C SER A 472 -22.12 10.91 -2.06
N ARG A 473 -20.99 10.28 -1.67
CA ARG A 473 -19.65 10.74 -2.01
C ARG A 473 -19.27 10.40 -3.46
N ASN A 474 -19.78 9.26 -3.93
CA ASN A 474 -19.52 8.71 -5.27
C ASN A 474 -20.84 8.37 -5.96
N PHE A 475 -21.81 9.27 -5.85
CA PHE A 475 -23.15 9.02 -6.37
C PHE A 475 -23.15 8.85 -7.88
N HIS A 476 -23.69 7.72 -8.31
CA HIS A 476 -24.04 7.45 -9.70
C HIS A 476 -25.48 6.97 -9.76
N SER A 477 -26.27 7.59 -10.65
CA SER A 477 -27.67 7.20 -10.85
C SER A 477 -27.76 5.81 -11.43
N PRO A 478 -28.62 4.92 -10.89
CA PRO A 478 -28.88 3.60 -11.49
C PRO A 478 -29.61 3.70 -12.84
N ASP A 479 -30.08 4.89 -13.24
CA ASP A 479 -30.80 5.11 -14.51
C ASP A 479 -29.98 4.68 -15.74
N GLN A 480 -28.65 4.66 -15.64
CA GLN A 480 -27.78 4.14 -16.70
C GLN A 480 -28.06 2.66 -17.03
N PHE A 481 -28.73 1.92 -16.15
CA PHE A 481 -29.09 0.52 -16.33
C PHE A 481 -30.58 0.31 -16.65
N ARG A 482 -31.34 1.40 -16.82
CA ARG A 482 -32.81 1.38 -17.00
C ARG A 482 -33.25 0.51 -18.20
N SER A 483 -32.43 0.39 -19.22
CA SER A 483 -32.73 -0.44 -20.37
C SER A 483 -32.79 -1.95 -20.06
N CYS A 484 -32.20 -2.38 -18.96
CA CYS A 484 -32.12 -3.78 -18.56
C CYS A 484 -33.07 -4.19 -17.45
N PHE A 485 -33.84 -3.24 -16.89
CA PHE A 485 -34.77 -3.49 -15.80
C PHE A 485 -36.13 -2.86 -16.08
N SER A 486 -37.22 -3.59 -15.79
CA SER A 486 -38.59 -3.06 -15.99
C SER A 486 -38.85 -1.84 -15.11
N SER A 487 -38.28 -1.84 -13.91
CA SER A 487 -38.35 -0.69 -13.01
C SER A 487 -37.12 -0.58 -12.09
N ILE A 488 -36.73 0.65 -11.81
CA ILE A 488 -35.73 1.01 -10.81
C ILE A 488 -36.39 1.98 -9.85
N ILE A 489 -36.57 1.57 -8.60
CA ILE A 489 -37.37 2.30 -7.61
C ILE A 489 -36.47 2.63 -6.40
N PRO A 490 -36.39 3.91 -5.98
CA PRO A 490 -35.78 4.23 -4.68
C PRO A 490 -36.44 3.42 -3.57
N ALA A 491 -35.64 2.72 -2.77
CA ALA A 491 -36.14 1.83 -1.73
C ALA A 491 -35.90 2.39 -0.34
N ASP A 492 -34.69 2.88 -0.06
CA ASP A 492 -34.34 3.48 1.22
C ASP A 492 -33.11 4.39 1.12
N THR A 493 -32.91 5.20 2.16
CA THR A 493 -31.71 6.04 2.33
C THR A 493 -31.20 5.90 3.75
N ILE A 494 -30.04 5.29 3.90
CA ILE A 494 -29.37 5.13 5.20
C ILE A 494 -28.55 6.39 5.47
N VAL A 495 -28.80 7.03 6.62
CA VAL A 495 -28.08 8.22 7.07
C VAL A 495 -26.89 7.81 7.92
N ILE A 496 -25.69 8.09 7.46
CA ILE A 496 -24.47 7.88 8.23
C ILE A 496 -24.18 9.10 9.08
N ASN A 497 -24.12 8.89 10.38
CA ASN A 497 -23.91 9.96 11.35
C ASN A 497 -22.51 9.87 11.97
N ARG A 498 -21.84 11.02 12.10
CA ARG A 498 -20.62 11.19 12.88
C ARG A 498 -20.85 12.34 13.88
N ASN A 499 -20.68 12.05 15.18
CA ASN A 499 -21.05 12.99 16.26
C ASN A 499 -22.50 13.53 16.13
N LYS A 500 -23.48 12.65 15.89
CA LYS A 500 -24.90 12.98 15.73
C LYS A 500 -25.22 13.92 14.55
N LYS A 501 -24.29 14.11 13.62
CA LYS A 501 -24.49 14.92 12.41
C LYS A 501 -24.41 14.02 11.18
N PRO A 502 -25.32 14.16 10.21
CA PRO A 502 -25.25 13.43 8.97
C PRO A 502 -24.00 13.86 8.18
N VAL A 503 -23.20 12.88 7.73
CA VAL A 503 -21.94 13.11 7.02
C VAL A 503 -21.86 12.40 5.67
N LYS A 504 -22.67 11.36 5.48
CA LYS A 504 -22.74 10.57 4.26
C LYS A 504 -24.11 9.90 4.17
N TYR A 505 -24.62 9.66 2.98
CA TYR A 505 -25.84 8.91 2.71
C TYR A 505 -25.52 7.67 1.88
N ILE A 506 -26.22 6.57 2.16
CA ILE A 506 -26.19 5.36 1.34
C ILE A 506 -27.57 5.19 0.74
N TYR A 507 -27.65 5.18 -0.59
CA TYR A 507 -28.89 5.06 -1.33
C TYR A 507 -29.10 3.62 -1.77
N ILE A 508 -30.30 3.09 -1.54
CA ILE A 508 -30.73 1.75 -1.92
C ILE A 508 -31.84 1.88 -2.95
N TYR A 509 -31.69 1.20 -4.07
CA TYR A 509 -32.71 1.08 -5.10
C TYR A 509 -33.06 -0.40 -5.29
N LYS A 510 -34.37 -0.70 -5.47
CA LYS A 510 -34.85 -1.99 -5.97
C LYS A 510 -34.82 -1.98 -7.50
N MET A 511 -34.25 -3.02 -8.09
CA MET A 511 -34.21 -3.21 -9.54
C MET A 511 -35.01 -4.48 -9.87
N ASN A 512 -36.12 -4.34 -10.61
CA ASN A 512 -37.05 -5.44 -10.87
C ASN A 512 -36.95 -5.93 -12.31
N ASP A 513 -37.25 -7.21 -12.51
CA ASP A 513 -37.43 -7.87 -13.80
C ASP A 513 -36.27 -7.64 -14.77
N PHE A 514 -35.14 -8.21 -14.44
CA PHE A 514 -33.98 -8.15 -15.28
C PHE A 514 -34.23 -8.84 -16.63
N SER A 515 -34.09 -8.12 -17.74
CA SER A 515 -34.50 -8.56 -19.09
C SER A 515 -33.38 -8.62 -20.13
N CYS A 516 -32.21 -8.03 -19.85
CA CYS A 516 -31.10 -8.03 -20.83
C CYS A 516 -30.36 -9.37 -20.89
N ASP A 517 -29.86 -9.69 -22.06
CA ASP A 517 -28.90 -10.81 -22.26
C ASP A 517 -27.45 -10.34 -22.01
N SER A 518 -27.21 -9.02 -22.06
CA SER A 518 -25.95 -8.39 -21.67
C SER A 518 -26.22 -6.99 -21.12
N ILE A 519 -25.51 -6.60 -20.05
CA ILE A 519 -25.62 -5.25 -19.48
C ILE A 519 -24.71 -4.31 -20.26
N PRO A 520 -25.19 -3.11 -20.66
CA PRO A 520 -24.38 -2.11 -21.33
C PRO A 520 -23.08 -1.82 -20.53
N ASN A 521 -21.95 -1.74 -21.24
CA ASN A 521 -20.61 -1.53 -20.68
C ASN A 521 -20.13 -2.59 -19.65
N SER A 522 -20.83 -3.73 -19.56
CA SER A 522 -20.50 -4.80 -18.61
C SER A 522 -20.53 -6.19 -19.28
N PRO A 523 -19.75 -6.41 -20.36
CA PRO A 523 -19.78 -7.66 -21.14
C PRO A 523 -19.25 -8.87 -20.38
N HIS A 524 -18.69 -8.65 -19.19
CA HIS A 524 -18.14 -9.69 -18.32
C HIS A 524 -19.20 -10.38 -17.45
N VAL A 525 -20.39 -9.79 -17.32
CA VAL A 525 -21.49 -10.38 -16.53
C VAL A 525 -22.26 -11.35 -17.42
N PHE A 526 -22.21 -12.62 -17.06
CA PHE A 526 -22.91 -13.72 -17.75
C PHE A 526 -24.10 -14.19 -16.91
N PHE A 527 -25.11 -14.72 -17.60
CA PHE A 527 -26.36 -15.20 -17.04
C PHE A 527 -26.43 -16.71 -17.06
#